data_056409fe98358523c9159e780ee85e6e
#
_entry.id   056409fe98358523c9159e780ee85e6e
#
_cell.length_a   1.000
_cell.length_b   1.000
_cell.length_c   1.000
_cell.angle_alpha   90.00
_cell.angle_beta   90.00
_cell.angle_gamma   90.00
#
_symmetry.space_group_name_H-M   'P 1'
#
loop_
_entity.id
_entity.type
_entity.pdbx_description
1 polymer ?
#
loop_
_entity_poly.entity_id
_entity_poly.type
_entity_poly.pdbx_seq_one_letter_code
_entity_poly.pdbx_strand_id
1 'polypeptide(L)'
;MLFTDYGVSQALTKYIAERQARGGESLTIQLIKTGLAFSTATSTIPLLIGLMFLQQLTVLLTSRPEIAYLTGISIPLIIIQPVSTATCSALLGLGNMRGYALVDVIRQASRAVISPLLIIIGLSVVGAVMGYIIASAIGAAVASLLIYRHYRQLHSKRKSIMEKPSNELKSMIMYGLPLYMSNTIQSFTATFRGILLAYFTTNFAIGNFNTAMNFAALITLLSSPVATALFPAFSRISGNREEAKTMFNYSVKYTTALIMPPAIYVAAMSRDLVPLIYGARYTLSPLYLSLYASTFLYTGLGSTVLGSFFSGVGDTKVNLKSTLIYTASFIPSAVALTWTLGAEGLLLAIITSTGISVAYSLRVAIKKYRVQLSFKNSARIYAAAFLSALPIIPLTLYSPLHRIINILLGAATYGVAYLTAVPALGALTYNDLKNLDRMFAKTPLIQPLVKLLLNYENKLLKTLYKGGNT
;
A
#
# COMPACT_ATOMS: atom_id res chain seq x y z
N MET A 1 13.04 8.67 12.10
CA MET A 1 11.97 8.98 11.13
C MET A 1 10.57 8.86 11.72
N LEU A 2 10.30 7.91 12.63
CA LEU A 2 8.99 7.81 13.29
C LEU A 2 8.58 9.08 14.08
N PHE A 3 9.51 9.91 14.49
CA PHE A 3 9.28 11.06 15.38
C PHE A 3 9.28 12.43 14.69
N THR A 4 9.20 12.51 13.36
CA THR A 4 9.35 13.78 12.64
C THR A 4 8.08 14.27 11.93
N ASP A 5 7.14 13.39 11.60
CA ASP A 5 5.99 13.76 10.77
C ASP A 5 4.70 13.99 11.56
N TYR A 6 4.51 13.34 12.70
CA TYR A 6 3.29 13.40 13.53
C TYR A 6 1.98 13.25 12.74
N GLY A 7 2.02 12.63 11.54
CA GLY A 7 0.88 12.44 10.65
C GLY A 7 0.46 13.67 9.85
N VAL A 8 1.27 14.74 9.88
CA VAL A 8 0.99 15.99 9.15
C VAL A 8 0.97 15.76 7.64
N SER A 9 1.83 14.91 7.10
CA SER A 9 1.81 14.56 5.68
C SER A 9 0.47 13.93 5.23
N GLN A 10 -0.11 13.06 6.05
CA GLN A 10 -1.42 12.47 5.75
C GLN A 10 -2.55 13.51 5.88
N ALA A 11 -2.44 14.42 6.85
CA ALA A 11 -3.35 15.55 7.01
C ALA A 11 -3.28 16.49 5.79
N LEU A 12 -2.09 16.75 5.24
CA LEU A 12 -1.91 17.53 4.01
C LEU A 12 -2.71 16.91 2.86
N THR A 13 -2.57 15.60 2.60
CA THR A 13 -3.31 14.93 1.54
C THR A 13 -4.83 15.14 1.68
N LYS A 14 -5.36 14.92 2.90
CA LYS A 14 -6.79 15.08 3.18
C LYS A 14 -7.27 16.51 2.97
N TYR A 15 -6.67 17.46 3.68
CA TYR A 15 -7.18 18.83 3.69
C TYR A 15 -6.97 19.56 2.34
N ILE A 16 -5.89 19.25 1.61
CA ILE A 16 -5.69 19.76 0.26
C ILE A 16 -6.78 19.21 -0.68
N ALA A 17 -7.04 17.89 -0.64
CA ALA A 17 -8.06 17.28 -1.49
C ALA A 17 -9.47 17.82 -1.20
N GLU A 18 -9.81 18.00 0.07
CA GLU A 18 -11.09 18.56 0.51
C GLU A 18 -11.25 20.04 0.09
N ARG A 19 -10.20 20.87 0.28
CA ARG A 19 -10.24 22.29 -0.11
C ARG A 19 -10.28 22.47 -1.61
N GLN A 20 -9.55 21.65 -2.36
CA GLN A 20 -9.59 21.69 -3.82
C GLN A 20 -10.99 21.36 -4.36
N ALA A 21 -11.69 20.39 -3.75
CA ALA A 21 -13.07 20.09 -4.11
C ALA A 21 -14.05 21.23 -3.83
N ARG A 22 -13.75 22.09 -2.86
CA ARG A 22 -14.56 23.28 -2.50
C ARG A 22 -14.11 24.57 -3.20
N GLY A 23 -13.15 24.52 -4.12
CA GLY A 23 -12.66 25.69 -4.88
C GLY A 23 -11.74 26.64 -4.09
N GLY A 24 -11.16 26.21 -2.98
CA GLY A 24 -10.29 27.00 -2.09
C GLY A 24 -8.80 26.99 -2.47
N GLU A 25 -8.43 27.50 -3.66
CA GLU A 25 -7.04 27.40 -4.15
C GLU A 25 -6.00 28.11 -3.27
N SER A 26 -6.29 29.30 -2.76
CA SER A 26 -5.33 30.07 -1.95
C SER A 26 -5.08 29.48 -0.55
N LEU A 27 -6.12 28.94 0.07
CA LEU A 27 -6.02 28.22 1.34
C LEU A 27 -5.22 26.91 1.19
N THR A 28 -5.22 26.30 0.01
CA THR A 28 -4.39 25.13 -0.32
C THR A 28 -2.90 25.44 -0.25
N ILE A 29 -2.50 26.62 -0.77
CA ILE A 29 -1.12 27.10 -0.74
C ILE A 29 -0.63 27.29 0.69
N GLN A 30 -1.47 27.88 1.54
CA GLN A 30 -1.14 28.10 2.95
C GLN A 30 -0.94 26.76 3.67
N LEU A 31 -1.82 25.76 3.45
CA LEU A 31 -1.65 24.41 4.02
C LEU A 31 -0.33 23.76 3.63
N ILE A 32 0.05 23.85 2.35
CA ILE A 32 1.33 23.29 1.88
C ILE A 32 2.51 23.95 2.59
N LYS A 33 2.50 25.30 2.69
CA LYS A 33 3.56 26.03 3.40
C LYS A 33 3.63 25.66 4.87
N THR A 34 2.50 25.63 5.57
CA THR A 34 2.42 25.29 6.99
C THR A 34 2.91 23.86 7.24
N GLY A 35 2.49 22.90 6.42
CA GLY A 35 2.91 21.50 6.55
C GLY A 35 4.39 21.29 6.25
N LEU A 36 4.94 21.93 5.23
CA LEU A 36 6.37 21.88 4.93
C LEU A 36 7.21 22.55 6.03
N ALA A 37 6.80 23.73 6.50
CA ALA A 37 7.48 24.43 7.60
C ALA A 37 7.47 23.59 8.88
N PHE A 38 6.35 22.95 9.19
CA PHE A 38 6.25 22.05 10.35
C PHE A 38 7.15 20.82 10.19
N SER A 39 7.11 20.14 9.05
CA SER A 39 7.94 18.94 8.79
C SER A 39 9.43 19.26 8.84
N THR A 40 9.87 20.44 8.36
CA THR A 40 11.27 20.87 8.48
C THR A 40 11.63 21.22 9.91
N ALA A 41 10.80 21.97 10.63
CA ALA A 41 11.04 22.36 12.01
C ALA A 41 11.13 21.16 12.96
N THR A 42 10.20 20.20 12.85
CA THR A 42 10.20 18.98 13.67
C THR A 42 11.36 18.05 13.35
N SER A 43 11.89 18.08 12.13
CA SER A 43 13.06 17.30 11.72
C SER A 43 14.38 17.91 12.21
N THR A 44 14.41 19.21 12.48
CA THR A 44 15.64 19.90 12.95
C THR A 44 16.05 19.42 14.33
N ILE A 45 15.12 19.17 15.23
CA ILE A 45 15.43 18.70 16.60
C ILE A 45 16.12 17.33 16.57
N PRO A 46 15.57 16.25 15.95
CA PRO A 46 16.25 14.97 15.84
C PRO A 46 17.57 15.05 15.06
N LEU A 47 17.68 15.95 14.07
CA LEU A 47 18.94 16.21 13.37
C LEU A 47 20.01 16.72 14.32
N LEU A 48 19.71 17.75 15.09
CA LEU A 48 20.66 18.33 16.07
C LEU A 48 21.06 17.30 17.13
N ILE A 49 20.10 16.55 17.67
CA ILE A 49 20.39 15.47 18.62
C ILE A 49 21.26 14.40 17.96
N GLY A 50 20.97 14.02 16.72
CA GLY A 50 21.74 13.03 15.96
C GLY A 50 23.18 13.47 15.70
N LEU A 51 23.42 14.78 15.45
CA LEU A 51 24.75 15.34 15.28
C LEU A 51 25.50 15.43 16.59
N MET A 52 24.86 15.90 17.68
CA MET A 52 25.49 16.09 18.98
C MET A 52 25.84 14.76 19.68
N PHE A 53 25.00 13.78 19.57
CA PHE A 53 25.10 12.48 20.26
C PHE A 53 25.33 11.29 19.33
N LEU A 54 25.99 11.50 18.20
CA LEU A 54 26.17 10.49 17.15
C LEU A 54 26.76 9.18 17.67
N GLN A 55 27.89 9.27 18.41
CA GLN A 55 28.57 8.09 18.95
C GLN A 55 27.71 7.38 20.00
N GLN A 56 27.17 8.13 20.95
CA GLN A 56 26.31 7.57 22.02
C GLN A 56 25.07 6.88 21.46
N LEU A 57 24.39 7.53 20.50
CA LEU A 57 23.23 6.95 19.87
C LEU A 57 23.59 5.71 19.04
N THR A 58 24.73 5.71 18.35
CA THR A 58 25.15 4.52 17.57
C THR A 58 25.43 3.36 18.50
N VAL A 59 26.18 3.57 19.59
CA VAL A 59 26.47 2.50 20.57
C VAL A 59 25.19 2.02 21.24
N LEU A 60 24.29 2.92 21.63
CA LEU A 60 23.01 2.59 22.28
C LEU A 60 22.10 1.74 21.37
N LEU A 61 22.05 2.08 20.07
CA LEU A 61 21.11 1.44 19.14
C LEU A 61 21.67 0.17 18.47
N THR A 62 22.97 0.08 18.29
CA THR A 62 23.59 -1.00 17.50
C THR A 62 24.62 -1.82 18.27
N SER A 63 25.05 -1.35 19.45
CA SER A 63 26.16 -1.91 20.22
C SER A 63 27.48 -2.01 19.43
N ARG A 64 27.63 -1.26 18.34
CA ARG A 64 28.76 -1.30 17.42
C ARG A 64 29.29 0.12 17.13
N PRO A 65 30.32 0.59 17.84
CA PRO A 65 30.90 1.92 17.63
C PRO A 65 31.53 2.08 16.24
N GLU A 66 31.97 0.99 15.62
CA GLU A 66 32.64 1.01 14.32
C GLU A 66 31.74 1.53 13.18
N ILE A 67 30.42 1.43 13.31
CA ILE A 67 29.47 1.90 12.28
C ILE A 67 28.97 3.32 12.52
N ALA A 68 29.55 4.05 13.49
CA ALA A 68 29.15 5.43 13.79
C ALA A 68 29.31 6.36 12.58
N TYR A 69 30.34 6.16 11.75
CA TYR A 69 30.53 6.93 10.52
C TYR A 69 29.39 6.72 9.50
N LEU A 70 28.84 5.49 9.37
CA LEU A 70 27.70 5.20 8.50
C LEU A 70 26.42 5.88 9.02
N THR A 71 26.23 5.85 10.34
CA THR A 71 25.14 6.56 11.00
C THR A 71 25.23 8.06 10.73
N GLY A 72 26.46 8.64 10.84
CA GLY A 72 26.74 10.04 10.54
C GLY A 72 26.39 10.42 9.09
N ILE A 73 26.82 9.63 8.12
CA ILE A 73 26.48 9.83 6.71
C ILE A 73 24.97 9.81 6.49
N SER A 74 24.20 9.01 7.27
CA SER A 74 22.76 8.86 7.14
C SER A 74 21.94 10.01 7.76
N ILE A 75 22.54 10.87 8.58
CA ILE A 75 21.86 11.97 9.29
C ILE A 75 21.05 12.90 8.35
N PRO A 76 21.53 13.29 7.14
CA PRO A 76 20.75 14.15 6.23
C PRO A 76 19.37 13.59 5.86
N LEU A 77 19.18 12.27 5.94
CA LEU A 77 17.87 11.65 5.71
C LEU A 77 16.80 12.10 6.70
N ILE A 78 17.18 12.56 7.87
CA ILE A 78 16.27 13.07 8.91
C ILE A 78 15.46 14.28 8.40
N ILE A 79 16.05 15.11 7.53
CA ILE A 79 15.35 16.25 6.89
C ILE A 79 14.81 15.85 5.50
N ILE A 80 15.58 15.16 4.68
CA ILE A 80 15.22 14.83 3.29
C ILE A 80 13.93 14.03 3.24
N GLN A 81 13.76 13.02 4.10
CA GLN A 81 12.58 12.13 4.07
C GLN A 81 11.27 12.85 4.45
N PRO A 82 11.15 13.59 5.57
CA PRO A 82 9.92 14.31 5.89
C PRO A 82 9.53 15.34 4.83
N VAL A 83 10.50 16.08 4.28
CA VAL A 83 10.24 17.03 3.18
C VAL A 83 9.73 16.29 1.94
N SER A 84 10.36 15.18 1.56
CA SER A 84 9.89 14.34 0.46
C SER A 84 8.49 13.81 0.70
N THR A 85 8.19 13.33 1.91
CA THR A 85 6.88 12.79 2.26
C THR A 85 5.81 13.88 2.24
N ALA A 86 6.08 15.05 2.80
CA ALA A 86 5.14 16.17 2.82
C ALA A 86 4.85 16.70 1.40
N THR A 87 5.88 16.83 0.55
CA THR A 87 5.69 17.26 -0.86
C THR A 87 4.93 16.21 -1.69
N CYS A 88 5.23 14.93 -1.52
CA CYS A 88 4.49 13.85 -2.15
C CYS A 88 3.03 13.81 -1.70
N SER A 89 2.77 14.01 -0.41
CA SER A 89 1.41 14.10 0.16
C SER A 89 0.63 15.29 -0.39
N ALA A 90 1.31 16.42 -0.60
CA ALA A 90 0.70 17.59 -1.25
C ALA A 90 0.34 17.28 -2.71
N LEU A 91 1.20 16.62 -3.49
CA LEU A 91 0.90 16.18 -4.85
C LEU A 91 -0.33 15.25 -4.90
N LEU A 92 -0.43 14.30 -3.97
CA LEU A 92 -1.58 13.41 -3.84
C LEU A 92 -2.87 14.19 -3.53
N GLY A 93 -2.81 15.12 -2.58
CA GLY A 93 -3.95 15.98 -2.22
C GLY A 93 -4.43 16.82 -3.40
N LEU A 94 -3.52 17.37 -4.20
CA LEU A 94 -3.80 18.11 -5.42
C LEU A 94 -4.37 17.21 -6.55
N GLY A 95 -4.39 15.90 -6.38
CA GLY A 95 -4.81 14.95 -7.41
C GLY A 95 -3.79 14.75 -8.52
N ASN A 96 -2.56 15.25 -8.34
CA ASN A 96 -1.48 15.06 -9.31
C ASN A 96 -0.81 13.68 -9.12
N MET A 97 -1.58 12.61 -9.39
CA MET A 97 -1.09 11.23 -9.29
C MET A 97 0.09 10.95 -10.23
N ARG A 98 0.13 11.61 -11.41
CA ARG A 98 1.24 11.47 -12.35
C ARG A 98 2.53 12.05 -11.77
N GLY A 99 2.46 13.22 -11.16
CA GLY A 99 3.60 13.85 -10.48
C GLY A 99 4.09 13.00 -9.32
N TYR A 100 3.20 12.46 -8.50
CA TYR A 100 3.53 11.55 -7.42
C TYR A 100 4.24 10.28 -7.93
N ALA A 101 3.68 9.62 -8.95
CA ALA A 101 4.27 8.43 -9.55
C ALA A 101 5.64 8.71 -10.19
N LEU A 102 5.79 9.86 -10.88
CA LEU A 102 7.05 10.28 -11.46
C LEU A 102 8.14 10.45 -10.39
N VAL A 103 7.82 11.10 -9.27
CA VAL A 103 8.75 11.26 -8.14
C VAL A 103 9.19 9.91 -7.60
N ASP A 104 8.24 8.98 -7.40
CA ASP A 104 8.56 7.66 -6.88
C ASP A 104 9.42 6.84 -7.85
N VAL A 105 9.08 6.84 -9.14
CA VAL A 105 9.88 6.18 -10.20
C VAL A 105 11.29 6.76 -10.28
N ILE A 106 11.44 8.09 -10.30
CA ILE A 106 12.76 8.74 -10.35
C ILE A 106 13.58 8.37 -9.12
N ARG A 107 12.98 8.40 -7.93
CA ARG A 107 13.65 8.02 -6.68
C ARG A 107 14.13 6.58 -6.70
N GLN A 108 13.29 5.64 -7.12
CA GLN A 108 13.65 4.22 -7.18
C GLN A 108 14.65 3.92 -8.29
N ALA A 109 14.50 4.52 -9.46
CA ALA A 109 15.44 4.39 -10.56
C ALA A 109 16.83 4.97 -10.20
N SER A 110 16.85 6.17 -9.60
CA SER A 110 18.10 6.78 -9.10
C SER A 110 18.79 5.86 -8.08
N ARG A 111 18.03 5.28 -7.15
CA ARG A 111 18.57 4.34 -6.18
C ARG A 111 19.12 3.07 -6.83
N ALA A 112 18.40 2.51 -7.81
CA ALA A 112 18.80 1.29 -8.51
C ALA A 112 20.07 1.48 -9.35
N VAL A 113 20.36 2.70 -9.81
CA VAL A 113 21.56 3.01 -10.58
C VAL A 113 22.71 3.51 -9.70
N ILE A 114 22.44 4.51 -8.84
CA ILE A 114 23.50 5.20 -8.08
C ILE A 114 24.11 4.29 -7.01
N SER A 115 23.29 3.50 -6.29
CA SER A 115 23.83 2.64 -5.22
C SER A 115 24.80 1.56 -5.76
N PRO A 116 24.46 0.79 -6.80
CA PRO A 116 25.41 -0.16 -7.37
C PRO A 116 26.64 0.51 -7.98
N LEU A 117 26.50 1.66 -8.65
CA LEU A 117 27.64 2.39 -9.20
C LEU A 117 28.64 2.79 -8.11
N LEU A 118 28.18 3.34 -7.00
CA LEU A 118 29.05 3.75 -5.89
C LEU A 118 29.71 2.53 -5.22
N ILE A 119 29.03 1.38 -5.16
CA ILE A 119 29.63 0.13 -4.67
C ILE A 119 30.75 -0.35 -5.60
N ILE A 120 30.54 -0.34 -6.92
CA ILE A 120 31.51 -0.78 -7.94
C ILE A 120 32.74 0.13 -7.93
N ILE A 121 32.59 1.44 -7.69
CA ILE A 121 33.70 2.39 -7.59
C ILE A 121 34.56 2.16 -6.31
N GLY A 122 34.16 1.22 -5.45
CA GLY A 122 34.94 0.84 -4.26
C GLY A 122 34.45 1.41 -2.94
N LEU A 123 33.32 2.15 -2.94
CA LEU A 123 32.74 2.71 -1.69
C LEU A 123 32.00 1.68 -0.82
N SER A 124 31.90 0.41 -1.27
CA SER A 124 31.30 -0.69 -0.47
C SER A 124 29.97 -0.28 0.18
N VAL A 125 29.82 -0.49 1.49
CA VAL A 125 28.62 -0.16 2.28
C VAL A 125 28.33 1.35 2.29
N VAL A 126 29.37 2.19 2.32
CA VAL A 126 29.23 3.67 2.24
C VAL A 126 28.54 4.05 0.92
N GLY A 127 28.94 3.43 -0.19
CA GLY A 127 28.32 3.66 -1.49
C GLY A 127 26.83 3.34 -1.51
N ALA A 128 26.41 2.25 -0.87
CA ALA A 128 25.01 1.89 -0.76
C ALA A 128 24.20 2.95 0.02
N VAL A 129 24.74 3.43 1.16
CA VAL A 129 24.09 4.45 1.98
C VAL A 129 24.04 5.80 1.27
N MET A 130 25.14 6.24 0.67
CA MET A 130 25.19 7.49 -0.11
C MET A 130 24.23 7.44 -1.31
N GLY A 131 24.17 6.32 -2.04
CA GLY A 131 23.26 6.16 -3.14
C GLY A 131 21.79 6.29 -2.71
N TYR A 132 21.42 5.76 -1.55
CA TYR A 132 20.09 5.93 -0.97
C TYR A 132 19.80 7.41 -0.60
N ILE A 133 20.77 8.12 -0.03
CA ILE A 133 20.64 9.55 0.35
C ILE A 133 20.45 10.39 -0.91
N ILE A 134 21.32 10.21 -1.91
CA ILE A 134 21.29 10.96 -3.17
C ILE A 134 19.95 10.71 -3.89
N ALA A 135 19.51 9.47 -3.99
CA ALA A 135 18.22 9.14 -4.62
C ALA A 135 17.04 9.77 -3.87
N SER A 136 17.08 9.79 -2.53
CA SER A 136 16.06 10.45 -1.72
C SER A 136 16.06 11.96 -1.90
N ALA A 137 17.24 12.58 -2.00
CA ALA A 137 17.39 14.01 -2.26
C ALA A 137 16.87 14.39 -3.66
N ILE A 138 17.20 13.60 -4.68
CA ILE A 138 16.66 13.78 -6.04
C ILE A 138 15.12 13.71 -6.02
N GLY A 139 14.56 12.71 -5.37
CA GLY A 139 13.10 12.57 -5.23
C GLY A 139 12.47 13.78 -4.53
N ALA A 140 13.06 14.25 -3.43
CA ALA A 140 12.60 15.44 -2.70
C ALA A 140 12.69 16.70 -3.56
N ALA A 141 13.78 16.88 -4.30
CA ALA A 141 13.97 18.03 -5.20
C ALA A 141 12.94 18.03 -6.34
N VAL A 142 12.70 16.89 -6.99
CA VAL A 142 11.69 16.77 -8.06
C VAL A 142 10.29 17.04 -7.51
N ALA A 143 9.93 16.47 -6.36
CA ALA A 143 8.64 16.72 -5.72
C ALA A 143 8.45 18.21 -5.38
N SER A 144 9.46 18.84 -4.80
CA SER A 144 9.45 20.27 -4.46
C SER A 144 9.32 21.15 -5.71
N LEU A 145 10.01 20.81 -6.80
CA LEU A 145 9.92 21.51 -8.07
C LEU A 145 8.52 21.42 -8.69
N LEU A 146 7.89 20.24 -8.64
CA LEU A 146 6.52 20.06 -9.13
C LEU A 146 5.50 20.87 -8.32
N ILE A 147 5.65 20.88 -6.99
CA ILE A 147 4.83 21.73 -6.12
C ILE A 147 5.07 23.21 -6.39
N TYR A 148 6.32 23.64 -6.57
CA TYR A 148 6.66 25.02 -6.87
C TYR A 148 6.08 25.48 -8.22
N ARG A 149 6.13 24.65 -9.26
CA ARG A 149 5.49 24.94 -10.57
C ARG A 149 3.99 25.12 -10.41
N HIS A 150 3.34 24.22 -9.65
CA HIS A 150 1.90 24.33 -9.38
C HIS A 150 1.56 25.58 -8.57
N TYR A 151 2.36 25.90 -7.57
CA TYR A 151 2.26 27.13 -6.78
C TYR A 151 2.32 28.39 -7.64
N ARG A 152 3.27 28.47 -8.59
CA ARG A 152 3.45 29.62 -9.47
C ARG A 152 2.24 29.84 -10.40
N GLN A 153 1.58 28.77 -10.82
CA GLN A 153 0.36 28.82 -11.62
C GLN A 153 -0.85 29.33 -10.83
N LEU A 154 -0.94 29.00 -9.54
CA LEU A 154 -2.04 29.41 -8.66
C LEU A 154 -1.90 30.84 -8.13
N HIS A 155 -0.66 31.30 -7.89
CA HIS A 155 -0.40 32.60 -7.29
C HIS A 155 -0.82 33.79 -8.17
N SER A 156 -1.03 33.55 -9.46
CA SER A 156 -1.51 34.55 -10.43
C SER A 156 -2.98 34.96 -10.22
N LYS A 157 -3.76 34.27 -9.41
CA LYS A 157 -5.21 34.33 -9.48
C LYS A 157 -6.00 34.96 -8.34
N ARG A 158 -5.49 35.26 -7.11
CA ARG A 158 -6.24 36.08 -6.11
C ARG A 158 -5.51 36.28 -4.76
N LYS A 159 -5.73 37.48 -4.15
CA LYS A 159 -5.59 37.77 -2.71
C LYS A 159 -6.72 37.09 -1.95
N SER A 160 -6.45 36.29 -0.93
CA SER A 160 -7.44 35.62 -0.11
C SER A 160 -7.18 35.80 1.38
N ILE A 161 -8.27 35.71 2.15
CA ILE A 161 -8.30 35.78 3.60
C ILE A 161 -7.44 34.63 4.16
N MET A 162 -6.37 35.00 4.88
CA MET A 162 -5.46 34.02 5.50
C MET A 162 -6.08 33.57 6.87
N GLU A 163 -6.36 32.29 7.01
CA GLU A 163 -6.61 31.71 8.34
C GLU A 163 -5.32 31.74 9.17
N LYS A 164 -5.45 31.83 10.50
CA LYS A 164 -4.28 31.78 11.39
C LYS A 164 -3.55 30.44 11.24
N PRO A 165 -2.25 30.42 10.89
CA PRO A 165 -1.49 29.17 10.67
C PRO A 165 -1.55 28.20 11.86
N SER A 166 -1.68 28.72 13.09
CA SER A 166 -1.79 27.91 14.32
C SER A 166 -3.03 27.03 14.37
N ASN A 167 -4.18 27.51 13.88
CA ASN A 167 -5.43 26.75 13.88
C ASN A 167 -5.39 25.63 12.83
N GLU A 168 -4.79 25.91 11.67
CA GLU A 168 -4.56 24.89 10.62
C GLU A 168 -3.65 23.77 11.14
N LEU A 169 -2.52 24.14 11.73
CA LEU A 169 -1.57 23.18 12.30
C LEU A 169 -2.22 22.31 13.39
N LYS A 170 -3.00 22.90 14.29
CA LYS A 170 -3.76 22.16 15.31
C LYS A 170 -4.69 21.14 14.67
N SER A 171 -5.43 21.52 13.65
CA SER A 171 -6.35 20.62 12.94
C SER A 171 -5.58 19.49 12.23
N MET A 172 -4.43 19.81 11.61
CA MET A 172 -3.57 18.82 10.97
C MET A 172 -3.01 17.80 11.97
N ILE A 173 -2.54 18.25 13.12
CA ILE A 173 -2.03 17.36 14.18
C ILE A 173 -3.16 16.51 14.76
N MET A 174 -4.31 17.10 15.09
CA MET A 174 -5.45 16.35 15.63
C MET A 174 -5.95 15.24 14.70
N TYR A 175 -5.90 15.50 13.39
CA TYR A 175 -6.23 14.49 12.37
C TYR A 175 -5.11 13.47 12.20
N GLY A 176 -3.86 13.93 12.12
CA GLY A 176 -2.70 13.11 11.82
C GLY A 176 -2.24 12.21 12.96
N LEU A 177 -2.38 12.68 14.21
CA LEU A 177 -1.89 11.98 15.40
C LEU A 177 -2.41 10.53 15.53
N PRO A 178 -3.71 10.24 15.34
CA PRO A 178 -4.18 8.85 15.36
C PRO A 178 -3.55 7.96 14.27
N LEU A 179 -3.30 8.52 13.09
CA LEU A 179 -2.64 7.80 11.99
C LEU A 179 -1.15 7.57 12.28
N TYR A 180 -0.49 8.56 12.84
CA TYR A 180 0.89 8.44 13.31
C TYR A 180 1.03 7.35 14.39
N MET A 181 0.16 7.34 15.39
CA MET A 181 0.13 6.29 16.42
C MET A 181 -0.13 4.91 15.80
N SER A 182 -1.04 4.81 14.83
CA SER A 182 -1.28 3.56 14.10
C SER A 182 -0.02 3.04 13.42
N ASN A 183 0.71 3.90 12.71
CA ASN A 183 1.94 3.52 12.02
C ASN A 183 3.05 3.10 13.00
N THR A 184 3.17 3.79 14.14
CA THR A 184 4.12 3.44 15.21
C THR A 184 3.82 2.06 15.82
N ILE A 185 2.56 1.79 16.12
CA ILE A 185 2.10 0.48 16.64
C ILE A 185 2.33 -0.62 15.61
N GLN A 186 2.06 -0.38 14.33
CA GLN A 186 2.34 -1.35 13.26
C GLN A 186 3.83 -1.66 13.14
N SER A 187 4.70 -0.65 13.25
CA SER A 187 6.16 -0.84 13.22
C SER A 187 6.64 -1.65 14.41
N PHE A 188 6.10 -1.37 15.60
CA PHE A 188 6.36 -2.18 16.81
C PHE A 188 5.91 -3.64 16.60
N THR A 189 4.72 -3.85 16.09
CA THR A 189 4.16 -5.18 15.83
C THR A 189 5.00 -5.96 14.80
N ALA A 190 5.53 -5.27 13.78
CA ALA A 190 6.42 -5.88 12.80
C ALA A 190 7.76 -6.31 13.42
N THR A 191 8.34 -5.49 14.31
CA THR A 191 9.56 -5.83 15.06
C THR A 191 9.30 -7.02 16.02
N PHE A 192 8.20 -6.98 16.76
CA PHE A 192 7.79 -8.04 17.67
C PHE A 192 7.62 -9.39 16.95
N ARG A 193 7.04 -9.39 15.75
CA ARG A 193 6.95 -10.57 14.88
C ARG A 193 8.32 -11.16 14.56
N GLY A 194 9.30 -10.30 14.23
CA GLY A 194 10.69 -10.75 13.99
C GLY A 194 11.32 -11.37 15.21
N ILE A 195 11.10 -10.81 16.41
CA ILE A 195 11.60 -11.35 17.69
C ILE A 195 10.97 -12.71 17.98
N LEU A 196 9.66 -12.87 17.81
CA LEU A 196 8.98 -14.15 18.02
C LEU A 196 9.53 -15.25 17.10
N LEU A 197 9.72 -14.94 15.82
CA LEU A 197 10.34 -15.89 14.88
C LEU A 197 11.74 -16.28 15.33
N ALA A 198 12.57 -15.31 15.74
CA ALA A 198 13.94 -15.59 16.18
C ALA A 198 13.99 -16.44 17.46
N TYR A 199 13.01 -16.27 18.35
CA TYR A 199 12.97 -16.98 19.63
C TYR A 199 12.39 -18.40 19.53
N PHE A 200 11.31 -18.57 18.75
CA PHE A 200 10.57 -19.84 18.72
C PHE A 200 10.84 -20.69 17.47
N THR A 201 11.61 -20.21 16.48
CA THR A 201 11.80 -20.95 15.24
C THR A 201 13.28 -21.07 14.85
N THR A 202 13.57 -21.94 13.89
CA THR A 202 14.94 -22.13 13.37
C THR A 202 15.28 -21.08 12.31
N ASN A 203 16.59 -20.83 12.10
CA ASN A 203 17.05 -19.96 11.01
C ASN A 203 16.53 -20.41 9.62
N PHE A 204 16.36 -21.72 9.44
CA PHE A 204 15.75 -22.26 8.22
C PHE A 204 14.31 -21.83 8.04
N ALA A 205 13.49 -21.90 9.08
CA ALA A 205 12.09 -21.44 9.04
C ALA A 205 12.01 -19.91 8.85
N ILE A 206 12.88 -19.13 9.50
CA ILE A 206 12.97 -17.67 9.32
C ILE A 206 13.30 -17.31 7.87
N GLY A 207 14.29 -17.97 7.26
CA GLY A 207 14.64 -17.77 5.87
C GLY A 207 13.48 -18.06 4.93
N ASN A 208 12.78 -19.17 5.15
CA ASN A 208 11.59 -19.53 4.38
C ASN A 208 10.44 -18.54 4.56
N PHE A 209 10.20 -18.07 5.80
CA PHE A 209 9.18 -17.07 6.08
C PHE A 209 9.47 -15.74 5.35
N ASN A 210 10.70 -15.23 5.44
CA ASN A 210 11.08 -13.98 4.76
C ASN A 210 10.96 -14.11 3.25
N THR A 211 11.34 -15.24 2.67
CA THR A 211 11.15 -15.53 1.24
C THR A 211 9.67 -15.47 0.86
N ALA A 212 8.78 -16.09 1.62
CA ALA A 212 7.34 -16.03 1.39
C ALA A 212 6.80 -14.58 1.48
N MET A 213 7.26 -13.78 2.46
CA MET A 213 6.88 -12.39 2.60
C MET A 213 7.34 -11.52 1.42
N ASN A 214 8.54 -11.77 0.89
CA ASN A 214 9.03 -11.06 -0.30
C ASN A 214 8.17 -11.34 -1.53
N PHE A 215 7.70 -12.58 -1.72
CA PHE A 215 6.73 -12.88 -2.78
C PHE A 215 5.38 -12.21 -2.55
N ALA A 216 4.88 -12.22 -1.33
CA ALA A 216 3.62 -11.56 -0.98
C ALA A 216 3.68 -10.03 -1.23
N ALA A 217 4.87 -9.43 -1.17
CA ALA A 217 5.08 -8.04 -1.53
C ALA A 217 4.69 -7.75 -2.99
N LEU A 218 4.79 -8.72 -3.91
CA LEU A 218 4.34 -8.57 -5.31
C LEU A 218 2.83 -8.32 -5.39
N ILE A 219 2.03 -8.96 -4.52
CA ILE A 219 0.59 -8.73 -4.46
C ILE A 219 0.31 -7.34 -3.86
N THR A 220 1.09 -6.91 -2.87
CA THR A 220 0.93 -5.57 -2.27
C THR A 220 1.29 -4.45 -3.24
N LEU A 221 2.16 -4.69 -4.23
CA LEU A 221 2.44 -3.74 -5.32
C LEU A 221 1.20 -3.41 -6.16
N LEU A 222 0.23 -4.30 -6.23
CA LEU A 222 -1.04 -4.05 -6.92
C LEU A 222 -2.03 -3.31 -6.01
N SER A 223 -2.05 -3.62 -4.71
CA SER A 223 -3.04 -3.07 -3.77
C SER A 223 -2.67 -1.67 -3.26
N SER A 224 -1.38 -1.39 -3.06
CA SER A 224 -0.90 -0.13 -2.48
C SER A 224 -1.24 1.11 -3.32
N PRO A 225 -1.04 1.14 -4.65
CA PRO A 225 -1.43 2.29 -5.47
C PRO A 225 -2.94 2.57 -5.44
N VAL A 226 -3.75 1.50 -5.39
CA VAL A 226 -5.21 1.64 -5.29
C VAL A 226 -5.60 2.31 -3.98
N ALA A 227 -5.08 1.83 -2.84
CA ALA A 227 -5.33 2.42 -1.53
C ALA A 227 -4.87 3.89 -1.49
N THR A 228 -3.70 4.19 -2.06
CA THR A 228 -3.15 5.55 -2.13
C THR A 228 -4.05 6.49 -2.95
N ALA A 229 -4.59 6.02 -4.08
CA ALA A 229 -5.48 6.81 -4.93
C ALA A 229 -6.87 7.02 -4.32
N LEU A 230 -7.37 6.03 -3.59
CA LEU A 230 -8.68 6.09 -2.92
C LEU A 230 -8.71 7.12 -1.79
N PHE A 231 -7.61 7.33 -1.09
CA PHE A 231 -7.57 8.26 0.04
C PHE A 231 -7.99 9.70 -0.34
N PRO A 232 -7.32 10.40 -1.27
CA PRO A 232 -7.75 11.74 -1.67
C PRO A 232 -9.11 11.73 -2.38
N ALA A 233 -9.49 10.65 -3.04
CA ALA A 233 -10.78 10.53 -3.68
C ALA A 233 -11.92 10.55 -2.63
N PHE A 234 -11.81 9.78 -1.54
CA PHE A 234 -12.76 9.85 -0.42
C PHE A 234 -12.72 11.20 0.30
N SER A 235 -11.56 11.86 0.37
CA SER A 235 -11.45 13.18 0.99
C SER A 235 -12.24 14.26 0.25
N ARG A 236 -12.32 14.18 -1.09
CA ARG A 236 -13.08 15.13 -1.92
C ARG A 236 -14.58 15.05 -1.71
N ILE A 237 -15.09 13.87 -1.38
CA ILE A 237 -16.52 13.60 -1.19
C ILE A 237 -16.92 13.49 0.28
N SER A 238 -16.04 13.90 1.20
CA SER A 238 -16.23 13.71 2.66
C SER A 238 -17.51 14.34 3.22
N GLY A 239 -18.11 15.31 2.52
CA GLY A 239 -19.40 15.94 2.88
C GLY A 239 -20.63 15.23 2.32
N ASN A 240 -20.50 14.30 1.38
CA ASN A 240 -21.63 13.63 0.72
C ASN A 240 -21.67 12.15 1.06
N ARG A 241 -22.55 11.77 1.98
CA ARG A 241 -22.67 10.39 2.50
C ARG A 241 -23.09 9.36 1.44
N GLU A 242 -24.01 9.71 0.54
CA GLU A 242 -24.50 8.78 -0.49
C GLU A 242 -23.44 8.52 -1.55
N GLU A 243 -22.69 9.55 -1.93
CA GLU A 243 -21.58 9.40 -2.86
C GLU A 243 -20.44 8.56 -2.24
N ALA A 244 -20.12 8.80 -0.97
CA ALA A 244 -19.12 8.04 -0.23
C ALA A 244 -19.50 6.55 -0.12
N LYS A 245 -20.77 6.24 0.12
CA LYS A 245 -21.32 4.87 0.16
C LYS A 245 -21.22 4.17 -1.19
N THR A 246 -21.62 4.87 -2.25
CA THR A 246 -21.56 4.36 -3.62
C THR A 246 -20.11 4.09 -4.04
N MET A 247 -19.23 5.06 -3.79
CA MET A 247 -17.80 4.94 -4.08
C MET A 247 -17.15 3.81 -3.28
N PHE A 248 -17.49 3.64 -2.00
CA PHE A 248 -16.98 2.54 -1.18
C PHE A 248 -17.33 1.18 -1.78
N ASN A 249 -18.58 0.98 -2.18
CA ASN A 249 -19.05 -0.28 -2.76
C ASN A 249 -18.32 -0.63 -4.07
N TYR A 250 -18.19 0.34 -4.99
CA TYR A 250 -17.41 0.15 -6.22
C TYR A 250 -15.92 -0.07 -5.95
N SER A 251 -15.36 0.65 -4.99
CA SER A 251 -13.95 0.49 -4.61
C SER A 251 -13.67 -0.92 -4.08
N VAL A 252 -14.52 -1.47 -3.22
CA VAL A 252 -14.37 -2.84 -2.73
C VAL A 252 -14.51 -3.84 -3.87
N LYS A 253 -15.51 -3.67 -4.73
CA LYS A 253 -15.74 -4.57 -5.89
C LYS A 253 -14.52 -4.62 -6.82
N TYR A 254 -14.04 -3.46 -7.28
CA TYR A 254 -12.93 -3.40 -8.24
C TYR A 254 -11.59 -3.80 -7.61
N THR A 255 -11.36 -3.43 -6.35
CA THR A 255 -10.15 -3.83 -5.63
C THR A 255 -10.12 -5.35 -5.42
N THR A 256 -11.26 -5.96 -5.11
CA THR A 256 -11.39 -7.42 -4.99
C THR A 256 -11.13 -8.11 -6.33
N ALA A 257 -11.73 -7.62 -7.41
CA ALA A 257 -11.53 -8.17 -8.75
C ALA A 257 -10.07 -8.04 -9.24
N LEU A 258 -9.34 -7.03 -8.78
CA LEU A 258 -7.93 -6.82 -9.12
C LEU A 258 -6.96 -7.66 -8.28
N ILE A 259 -7.20 -7.80 -6.96
CA ILE A 259 -6.23 -8.38 -6.03
C ILE A 259 -6.43 -9.89 -5.85
N MET A 260 -7.67 -10.36 -5.87
CA MET A 260 -7.95 -11.77 -5.62
C MET A 260 -7.34 -12.73 -6.64
N PRO A 261 -7.43 -12.46 -7.97
CA PRO A 261 -6.86 -13.39 -8.94
C PRO A 261 -5.34 -13.58 -8.77
N PRO A 262 -4.50 -12.53 -8.70
CA PRO A 262 -3.07 -12.72 -8.49
C PRO A 262 -2.76 -13.39 -7.13
N ALA A 263 -3.53 -13.11 -6.08
CA ALA A 263 -3.31 -13.74 -4.78
C ALA A 263 -3.55 -15.26 -4.83
N ILE A 264 -4.63 -15.69 -5.44
CA ILE A 264 -4.96 -17.12 -5.61
C ILE A 264 -3.97 -17.80 -6.57
N TYR A 265 -3.62 -17.12 -7.68
CA TYR A 265 -2.65 -17.64 -8.63
C TYR A 265 -1.26 -17.85 -7.99
N VAL A 266 -0.75 -16.85 -7.25
CA VAL A 266 0.53 -16.94 -6.55
C VAL A 266 0.49 -18.04 -5.48
N ALA A 267 -0.61 -18.20 -4.76
CA ALA A 267 -0.78 -19.29 -3.80
C ALA A 267 -0.74 -20.66 -4.48
N ALA A 268 -1.48 -20.83 -5.58
CA ALA A 268 -1.59 -22.09 -6.32
C ALA A 268 -0.24 -22.49 -6.97
N MET A 269 0.47 -21.50 -7.56
CA MET A 269 1.74 -21.73 -8.26
C MET A 269 2.98 -21.57 -7.34
N SER A 270 2.78 -21.44 -6.03
CA SER A 270 3.86 -21.20 -5.06
C SER A 270 4.98 -22.25 -5.10
N ARG A 271 4.64 -23.52 -5.40
CA ARG A 271 5.58 -24.63 -5.55
C ARG A 271 6.54 -24.50 -6.72
N ASP A 272 6.13 -23.79 -7.78
CA ASP A 272 6.99 -23.50 -8.94
C ASP A 272 7.67 -22.14 -8.83
N LEU A 273 6.94 -21.11 -8.34
CA LEU A 273 7.41 -19.74 -8.21
C LEU A 273 8.60 -19.63 -7.23
N VAL A 274 8.47 -20.21 -6.05
CA VAL A 274 9.52 -20.06 -5.01
C VAL A 274 10.83 -20.70 -5.43
N PRO A 275 10.87 -21.99 -5.86
CA PRO A 275 12.13 -22.60 -6.26
C PRO A 275 12.74 -22.02 -7.53
N LEU A 276 11.95 -21.41 -8.40
CA LEU A 276 12.45 -20.74 -9.59
C LEU A 276 13.32 -19.52 -9.24
N ILE A 277 12.90 -18.71 -8.26
CA ILE A 277 13.57 -17.44 -7.95
C ILE A 277 14.61 -17.61 -6.83
N TYR A 278 14.30 -18.39 -5.80
CA TYR A 278 15.14 -18.53 -4.62
C TYR A 278 15.88 -19.88 -4.52
N GLY A 279 15.56 -20.82 -5.43
CA GLY A 279 16.15 -22.16 -5.44
C GLY A 279 15.44 -23.18 -4.54
N ALA A 280 15.82 -24.44 -4.69
CA ALA A 280 15.14 -25.59 -4.05
C ALA A 280 15.31 -25.70 -2.52
N ARG A 281 16.18 -24.85 -1.92
CA ARG A 281 16.41 -24.87 -0.45
C ARG A 281 15.24 -24.32 0.36
N TYR A 282 14.34 -23.55 -0.24
CA TYR A 282 13.24 -22.89 0.43
C TYR A 282 11.95 -23.74 0.39
N THR A 283 12.01 -24.94 0.96
CA THR A 283 10.94 -25.96 0.86
C THR A 283 9.66 -25.61 1.60
N LEU A 284 9.72 -24.81 2.69
CA LEU A 284 8.54 -24.38 3.46
C LEU A 284 7.91 -23.10 2.91
N SER A 285 8.66 -22.32 2.13
CA SER A 285 8.17 -21.02 1.62
C SER A 285 6.90 -21.14 0.78
N PRO A 286 6.67 -22.17 -0.06
CA PRO A 286 5.41 -22.33 -0.78
C PRO A 286 4.19 -22.41 0.15
N LEU A 287 4.29 -23.18 1.24
CA LEU A 287 3.21 -23.27 2.23
C LEU A 287 3.00 -21.93 2.94
N TYR A 288 4.07 -21.29 3.38
CA TYR A 288 3.99 -19.98 4.06
C TYR A 288 3.41 -18.90 3.16
N LEU A 289 3.76 -18.90 1.87
CA LEU A 289 3.21 -17.99 0.87
C LEU A 289 1.72 -18.22 0.68
N SER A 290 1.28 -19.48 0.55
CA SER A 290 -0.13 -19.82 0.41
C SER A 290 -0.95 -19.43 1.65
N LEU A 291 -0.42 -19.66 2.85
CA LEU A 291 -1.05 -19.23 4.10
C LEU A 291 -1.14 -17.71 4.18
N TYR A 292 -0.07 -16.98 3.86
CA TYR A 292 -0.11 -15.53 3.90
C TYR A 292 -1.03 -14.95 2.82
N ALA A 293 -1.07 -15.54 1.64
CA ALA A 293 -1.94 -15.11 0.55
C ALA A 293 -3.43 -15.16 0.95
N SER A 294 -3.82 -16.02 1.90
CA SER A 294 -5.19 -16.05 2.43
C SER A 294 -5.59 -14.78 3.18
N THR A 295 -4.63 -13.93 3.62
CA THR A 295 -4.95 -12.60 4.17
C THR A 295 -5.60 -11.67 3.14
N PHE A 296 -5.30 -11.87 1.85
CA PHE A 296 -5.91 -11.09 0.78
C PHE A 296 -7.39 -11.45 0.56
N LEU A 297 -7.89 -12.58 1.07
CA LEU A 297 -9.31 -12.90 1.08
C LEU A 297 -10.14 -11.82 1.79
N TYR A 298 -9.57 -11.09 2.74
CA TYR A 298 -10.25 -9.98 3.39
C TYR A 298 -10.47 -8.76 2.49
N THR A 299 -9.91 -8.73 1.27
CA THR A 299 -10.13 -7.64 0.30
C THR A 299 -11.60 -7.50 -0.08
N GLY A 300 -12.33 -8.62 -0.22
CA GLY A 300 -13.77 -8.60 -0.47
C GLY A 300 -14.63 -8.10 0.70
N LEU A 301 -14.04 -8.01 1.89
CA LEU A 301 -14.62 -7.32 3.05
C LEU A 301 -14.15 -5.87 3.16
N GLY A 302 -13.35 -5.40 2.19
CA GLY A 302 -12.87 -4.04 2.11
C GLY A 302 -11.56 -3.77 2.85
N SER A 303 -10.75 -4.78 3.20
CA SER A 303 -9.51 -4.58 3.95
C SER A 303 -8.57 -3.54 3.33
N THR A 304 -8.46 -3.51 2.02
CA THR A 304 -7.64 -2.53 1.27
C THR A 304 -8.28 -1.13 1.22
N VAL A 305 -9.61 -1.05 1.31
CA VAL A 305 -10.38 0.20 1.11
C VAL A 305 -10.68 0.92 2.43
N LEU A 306 -10.95 0.16 3.50
CA LEU A 306 -11.41 0.70 4.79
C LEU A 306 -10.46 1.75 5.39
N GLY A 307 -9.14 1.50 5.32
CA GLY A 307 -8.14 2.45 5.82
C GLY A 307 -8.19 3.80 5.09
N SER A 308 -8.24 3.77 3.77
CA SER A 308 -8.34 4.96 2.92
C SER A 308 -9.70 5.65 3.05
N PHE A 309 -10.78 4.89 3.23
CA PHE A 309 -12.12 5.41 3.49
C PHE A 309 -12.16 6.22 4.79
N PHE A 310 -11.76 5.64 5.94
CA PHE A 310 -11.77 6.35 7.22
C PHE A 310 -10.81 7.54 7.24
N SER A 311 -9.65 7.43 6.61
CA SER A 311 -8.74 8.57 6.44
C SER A 311 -9.39 9.67 5.60
N GLY A 312 -10.04 9.33 4.49
CA GLY A 312 -10.70 10.27 3.60
C GLY A 312 -11.87 11.01 4.25
N VAL A 313 -12.77 10.29 4.92
CA VAL A 313 -13.90 10.91 5.63
C VAL A 313 -13.51 11.62 6.94
N GLY A 314 -12.23 11.53 7.34
CA GLY A 314 -11.70 12.26 8.50
C GLY A 314 -11.80 11.52 9.84
N ASP A 315 -12.21 10.25 9.85
CA ASP A 315 -12.38 9.46 11.08
C ASP A 315 -11.14 8.57 11.36
N THR A 316 -10.01 9.22 11.51
CA THR A 316 -8.70 8.54 11.72
C THR A 316 -8.64 7.77 13.04
N LYS A 317 -9.49 8.10 14.01
CA LYS A 317 -9.63 7.35 15.27
C LYS A 317 -10.05 5.91 15.06
N VAL A 318 -10.84 5.63 14.01
CA VAL A 318 -11.24 4.26 13.65
C VAL A 318 -10.04 3.48 13.16
N ASN A 319 -9.16 4.09 12.36
CA ASN A 319 -7.91 3.45 11.92
C ASN A 319 -7.01 3.10 13.11
N LEU A 320 -6.86 4.00 14.07
CA LEU A 320 -6.11 3.74 15.30
C LEU A 320 -6.73 2.59 16.10
N LYS A 321 -8.05 2.60 16.32
CA LYS A 321 -8.74 1.53 17.05
C LYS A 321 -8.61 0.19 16.32
N SER A 322 -8.70 0.17 14.99
CA SER A 322 -8.51 -1.02 14.17
C SER A 322 -7.09 -1.60 14.35
N THR A 323 -6.07 -0.73 14.35
CA THR A 323 -4.68 -1.13 14.61
C THR A 323 -4.48 -1.66 16.04
N LEU A 324 -5.08 -1.01 17.02
CA LEU A 324 -5.04 -1.48 18.42
C LEU A 324 -5.71 -2.85 18.57
N ILE A 325 -6.87 -3.06 17.95
CA ILE A 325 -7.58 -4.36 17.96
C ILE A 325 -6.72 -5.43 17.27
N TYR A 326 -6.13 -5.10 16.11
CA TYR A 326 -5.18 -6.01 15.46
C TYR A 326 -4.03 -6.40 16.40
N THR A 327 -3.35 -5.43 17.00
CA THR A 327 -2.20 -5.67 17.86
C THR A 327 -2.59 -6.41 19.15
N ALA A 328 -3.70 -6.04 19.76
CA ALA A 328 -4.21 -6.69 20.98
C ALA A 328 -4.64 -8.14 20.74
N SER A 329 -5.16 -8.48 19.57
CA SER A 329 -5.45 -9.86 19.19
C SER A 329 -4.21 -10.61 18.70
N PHE A 330 -3.30 -9.89 17.99
CA PHE A 330 -2.11 -10.48 17.40
C PHE A 330 -1.08 -10.92 18.45
N ILE A 331 -0.75 -10.07 19.42
CA ILE A 331 0.31 -10.37 20.39
C ILE A 331 0.05 -11.70 21.14
N PRO A 332 -1.10 -11.90 21.81
CA PRO A 332 -1.33 -13.15 22.54
C PRO A 332 -1.46 -14.37 21.61
N SER A 333 -2.16 -14.23 20.47
CA SER A 333 -2.31 -15.34 19.53
C SER A 333 -0.99 -15.68 18.85
N ALA A 334 -0.15 -14.69 18.52
CA ALA A 334 1.16 -14.92 17.93
C ALA A 334 2.10 -15.63 18.90
N VAL A 335 2.14 -15.26 20.18
CA VAL A 335 2.94 -15.96 21.21
C VAL A 335 2.47 -17.41 21.33
N ALA A 336 1.18 -17.64 21.54
CA ALA A 336 0.63 -18.98 21.76
C ALA A 336 0.81 -19.89 20.53
N LEU A 337 0.44 -19.38 19.34
CA LEU A 337 0.50 -20.19 18.12
C LEU A 337 1.92 -20.36 17.59
N THR A 338 2.81 -19.37 17.75
CA THR A 338 4.21 -19.54 17.33
C THR A 338 4.96 -20.52 18.23
N TRP A 339 4.65 -20.53 19.51
CA TRP A 339 5.21 -21.52 20.44
C TRP A 339 4.83 -22.95 20.05
N THR A 340 3.58 -23.19 19.64
CA THR A 340 3.07 -24.56 19.31
C THR A 340 3.33 -24.97 17.87
N LEU A 341 3.22 -24.06 16.90
CA LEU A 341 3.22 -24.33 15.45
C LEU A 341 4.36 -23.61 14.70
N GLY A 342 5.26 -22.94 15.41
CA GLY A 342 6.35 -22.20 14.76
C GLY A 342 5.87 -21.11 13.81
N ALA A 343 6.50 -21.00 12.64
CA ALA A 343 6.19 -19.94 11.66
C ALA A 343 4.77 -20.06 11.07
N GLU A 344 4.21 -21.26 10.99
CA GLU A 344 2.83 -21.51 10.56
C GLU A 344 1.84 -20.90 11.56
N GLY A 345 2.10 -21.09 12.85
CA GLY A 345 1.31 -20.49 13.92
C GLY A 345 1.33 -18.97 13.88
N LEU A 346 2.47 -18.36 13.58
CA LEU A 346 2.58 -16.93 13.39
C LEU A 346 1.72 -16.44 12.20
N LEU A 347 1.71 -17.18 11.10
CA LEU A 347 0.87 -16.88 9.93
C LEU A 347 -0.62 -16.96 10.27
N LEU A 348 -1.03 -17.98 11.03
CA LEU A 348 -2.40 -18.11 11.51
C LEU A 348 -2.79 -16.96 12.43
N ALA A 349 -1.88 -16.51 13.32
CA ALA A 349 -2.10 -15.32 14.14
C ALA A 349 -2.30 -14.04 13.30
N ILE A 350 -1.51 -13.87 12.23
CA ILE A 350 -1.67 -12.75 11.28
C ILE A 350 -3.05 -12.82 10.61
N ILE A 351 -3.44 -13.98 10.09
CA ILE A 351 -4.71 -14.18 9.40
C ILE A 351 -5.88 -13.85 10.33
N THR A 352 -5.93 -14.46 11.51
CA THR A 352 -7.03 -14.29 12.47
C THR A 352 -7.12 -12.85 12.97
N SER A 353 -6.00 -12.24 13.34
CA SER A 353 -5.98 -10.85 13.83
C SER A 353 -6.34 -9.84 12.75
N THR A 354 -5.94 -10.08 11.49
CA THR A 354 -6.38 -9.28 10.35
C THR A 354 -7.90 -9.38 10.18
N GLY A 355 -8.46 -10.59 10.27
CA GLY A 355 -9.90 -10.82 10.18
C GLY A 355 -10.68 -10.07 11.26
N ILE A 356 -10.23 -10.11 12.51
CA ILE A 356 -10.83 -9.42 13.65
C ILE A 356 -10.82 -7.89 13.42
N SER A 357 -9.67 -7.35 13.01
CA SER A 357 -9.49 -5.92 12.73
C SER A 357 -10.36 -5.43 11.57
N VAL A 358 -10.43 -6.20 10.48
CA VAL A 358 -11.28 -5.90 9.31
C VAL A 358 -12.75 -5.98 9.70
N ALA A 359 -13.17 -6.99 10.46
CA ALA A 359 -14.55 -7.12 10.93
C ALA A 359 -14.98 -5.93 11.79
N TYR A 360 -14.11 -5.46 12.71
CA TYR A 360 -14.36 -4.24 13.47
C TYR A 360 -14.54 -3.02 12.55
N SER A 361 -13.59 -2.79 11.64
CA SER A 361 -13.61 -1.64 10.74
C SER A 361 -14.84 -1.66 9.83
N LEU A 362 -15.19 -2.82 9.28
CA LEU A 362 -16.39 -2.99 8.46
C LEU A 362 -17.67 -2.74 9.27
N ARG A 363 -17.74 -3.25 10.51
CA ARG A 363 -18.90 -2.99 11.40
C ARG A 363 -19.08 -1.51 11.66
N VAL A 364 -17.98 -0.75 11.86
CA VAL A 364 -18.06 0.71 12.03
C VAL A 364 -18.51 1.38 10.72
N ALA A 365 -17.98 0.97 9.58
CA ALA A 365 -18.37 1.51 8.28
C ALA A 365 -19.88 1.31 8.01
N ILE A 366 -20.40 0.11 8.29
CA ILE A 366 -21.84 -0.20 8.14
C ILE A 366 -22.69 0.60 9.13
N LYS A 367 -22.33 0.60 10.42
CA LYS A 367 -23.18 1.24 11.45
C LYS A 367 -23.15 2.76 11.39
N LYS A 368 -21.97 3.37 11.24
CA LYS A 368 -21.81 4.82 11.32
C LYS A 368 -22.04 5.52 9.98
N TYR A 369 -21.57 4.91 8.89
CA TYR A 369 -21.60 5.51 7.54
C TYR A 369 -22.66 4.88 6.65
N ARG A 370 -23.35 3.83 7.12
CA ARG A 370 -24.38 3.09 6.38
C ARG A 370 -23.91 2.58 5.01
N VAL A 371 -22.60 2.27 4.90
CA VAL A 371 -22.07 1.67 3.67
C VAL A 371 -22.73 0.30 3.46
N GLN A 372 -23.01 -0.02 2.21
CA GLN A 372 -23.57 -1.31 1.82
C GLN A 372 -22.46 -2.12 1.16
N LEU A 373 -22.11 -3.26 1.74
CA LEU A 373 -21.22 -4.20 1.10
C LEU A 373 -22.04 -5.22 0.33
N SER A 374 -21.80 -5.33 -0.97
CA SER A 374 -22.41 -6.38 -1.77
C SER A 374 -21.66 -7.69 -1.59
N PHE A 375 -21.94 -8.42 -0.51
CA PHE A 375 -21.37 -9.76 -0.27
C PHE A 375 -21.58 -10.69 -1.48
N LYS A 376 -22.70 -10.57 -2.20
CA LYS A 376 -23.00 -11.35 -3.40
C LYS A 376 -21.96 -11.09 -4.51
N ASN A 377 -21.55 -9.84 -4.72
CA ASN A 377 -20.53 -9.51 -5.72
C ASN A 377 -19.15 -10.03 -5.31
N SER A 378 -18.76 -9.86 -4.04
CA SER A 378 -17.51 -10.40 -3.53
C SER A 378 -17.47 -11.93 -3.63
N ALA A 379 -18.55 -12.62 -3.26
CA ALA A 379 -18.67 -14.07 -3.38
C ALA A 379 -18.55 -14.55 -4.83
N ARG A 380 -19.14 -13.84 -5.78
CA ARG A 380 -19.02 -14.16 -7.21
C ARG A 380 -17.59 -14.01 -7.72
N ILE A 381 -16.88 -12.93 -7.29
CA ILE A 381 -15.48 -12.72 -7.65
C ILE A 381 -14.61 -13.83 -7.05
N TYR A 382 -14.85 -14.22 -5.79
CA TYR A 382 -14.15 -15.35 -5.17
C TYR A 382 -14.40 -16.66 -5.90
N ALA A 383 -15.66 -16.97 -6.18
CA ALA A 383 -16.02 -18.16 -6.94
C ALA A 383 -15.31 -18.20 -8.31
N ALA A 384 -15.31 -17.06 -9.03
CA ALA A 384 -14.59 -16.95 -10.30
C ALA A 384 -13.10 -17.24 -10.12
N ALA A 385 -12.46 -16.61 -9.12
CA ALA A 385 -11.03 -16.73 -8.89
C ALA A 385 -10.62 -18.15 -8.44
N PHE A 386 -11.40 -18.80 -7.57
CA PHE A 386 -11.14 -20.18 -7.13
C PHE A 386 -11.41 -21.20 -8.24
N LEU A 387 -12.51 -21.07 -8.98
CA LEU A 387 -12.83 -21.95 -10.11
C LEU A 387 -11.76 -21.87 -11.20
N SER A 388 -11.21 -20.67 -11.42
CA SER A 388 -10.13 -20.47 -12.39
C SER A 388 -8.80 -21.09 -11.95
N ALA A 389 -8.64 -21.44 -10.68
CA ALA A 389 -7.47 -22.18 -10.19
C ALA A 389 -7.55 -23.69 -10.48
N LEU A 390 -8.74 -24.25 -10.70
CA LEU A 390 -8.88 -25.68 -10.94
C LEU A 390 -8.11 -26.19 -12.16
N PRO A 391 -8.11 -25.53 -13.34
CA PRO A 391 -7.36 -25.98 -14.50
C PRO A 391 -5.83 -25.96 -14.32
N ILE A 392 -5.31 -25.17 -13.37
CA ILE A 392 -3.86 -25.11 -13.14
C ILE A 392 -3.36 -26.14 -12.12
N ILE A 393 -4.23 -26.79 -11.35
CA ILE A 393 -3.85 -27.83 -10.40
C ILE A 393 -3.08 -28.99 -11.07
N PRO A 394 -3.52 -29.54 -12.21
CA PRO A 394 -2.75 -30.58 -12.91
C PRO A 394 -1.36 -30.12 -13.34
N LEU A 395 -1.21 -28.84 -13.73
CA LEU A 395 0.10 -28.27 -14.10
C LEU A 395 1.06 -28.26 -12.92
N THR A 396 0.58 -27.96 -11.69
CA THR A 396 1.42 -27.89 -10.51
C THR A 396 1.78 -29.26 -9.93
N LEU A 397 0.95 -30.30 -10.17
CA LEU A 397 1.13 -31.62 -9.58
C LEU A 397 1.77 -32.64 -10.52
N TYR A 398 1.47 -32.57 -11.81
CA TYR A 398 1.81 -33.65 -12.75
C TYR A 398 2.63 -33.20 -13.98
N SER A 399 2.88 -31.88 -14.14
CA SER A 399 3.57 -31.42 -15.33
C SER A 399 5.05 -31.76 -15.32
N PRO A 400 5.57 -32.45 -16.36
CA PRO A 400 7.02 -32.70 -16.53
C PRO A 400 7.76 -31.51 -17.09
N LEU A 401 7.07 -30.40 -17.37
CA LEU A 401 7.64 -29.22 -18.02
C LEU A 401 8.55 -28.43 -17.07
N HIS A 402 9.45 -27.66 -17.67
CA HIS A 402 10.29 -26.74 -16.90
C HIS A 402 9.42 -25.71 -16.15
N ARG A 403 9.80 -25.36 -14.91
CA ARG A 403 9.04 -24.46 -14.02
C ARG A 403 8.61 -23.14 -14.66
N ILE A 404 9.48 -22.54 -15.49
CA ILE A 404 9.15 -21.29 -16.22
C ILE A 404 7.94 -21.51 -17.14
N ILE A 405 7.92 -22.62 -17.87
CA ILE A 405 6.85 -22.97 -18.80
C ILE A 405 5.55 -23.21 -18.02
N ASN A 406 5.61 -23.93 -16.89
CA ASN A 406 4.47 -24.16 -16.02
C ASN A 406 3.88 -22.84 -15.50
N ILE A 407 4.73 -21.91 -15.06
CA ILE A 407 4.27 -20.60 -14.57
C ILE A 407 3.62 -19.81 -15.71
N LEU A 408 4.22 -19.75 -16.89
CA LEU A 408 3.66 -18.99 -18.01
C LEU A 408 2.36 -19.60 -18.53
N LEU A 409 2.30 -20.92 -18.70
CA LEU A 409 1.09 -21.65 -19.09
C LEU A 409 0.00 -21.52 -18.01
N GLY A 410 0.41 -21.64 -16.73
CA GLY A 410 -0.50 -21.44 -15.61
C GLY A 410 -1.07 -20.04 -15.57
N ALA A 411 -0.26 -18.99 -15.83
CA ALA A 411 -0.72 -17.61 -15.90
C ALA A 411 -1.70 -17.38 -17.05
N ALA A 412 -1.39 -17.93 -18.23
CA ALA A 412 -2.27 -17.83 -19.39
C ALA A 412 -3.60 -18.58 -19.16
N THR A 413 -3.54 -19.83 -18.71
CA THR A 413 -4.72 -20.66 -18.42
C THR A 413 -5.59 -20.04 -17.33
N TYR A 414 -4.97 -19.62 -16.22
CA TYR A 414 -5.67 -18.97 -15.13
C TYR A 414 -6.30 -17.64 -15.56
N GLY A 415 -5.56 -16.82 -16.30
CA GLY A 415 -6.03 -15.52 -16.78
C GLY A 415 -7.23 -15.67 -17.69
N VAL A 416 -7.18 -16.58 -18.68
CA VAL A 416 -8.32 -16.87 -19.58
C VAL A 416 -9.50 -17.42 -18.78
N ALA A 417 -9.27 -18.39 -17.89
CA ALA A 417 -10.34 -18.97 -17.07
C ALA A 417 -11.01 -17.91 -16.18
N TYR A 418 -10.22 -16.99 -15.57
CA TYR A 418 -10.76 -15.92 -14.74
C TYR A 418 -11.58 -14.91 -15.55
N LEU A 419 -11.05 -14.46 -16.68
CA LEU A 419 -11.76 -13.52 -17.56
C LEU A 419 -13.05 -14.11 -18.17
N THR A 420 -13.14 -15.44 -18.28
CA THR A 420 -14.39 -16.12 -18.69
C THR A 420 -15.35 -16.33 -17.53
N ALA A 421 -14.85 -16.71 -16.36
CA ALA A 421 -15.66 -16.99 -15.18
C ALA A 421 -16.32 -15.74 -14.59
N VAL A 422 -15.64 -14.58 -14.62
CA VAL A 422 -16.12 -13.31 -14.07
C VAL A 422 -17.45 -12.86 -14.70
N PRO A 423 -17.58 -12.74 -16.03
CA PRO A 423 -18.87 -12.42 -16.66
C PRO A 423 -19.88 -13.57 -16.56
N ALA A 424 -19.45 -14.85 -16.64
CA ALA A 424 -20.34 -16.00 -16.54
C ALA A 424 -21.06 -16.08 -15.18
N LEU A 425 -20.38 -15.72 -14.10
CA LEU A 425 -20.96 -15.65 -12.75
C LEU A 425 -21.66 -14.31 -12.46
N GLY A 426 -21.67 -13.37 -13.41
CA GLY A 426 -22.24 -12.04 -13.23
C GLY A 426 -21.51 -11.21 -12.16
N ALA A 427 -20.22 -11.44 -11.98
CA ALA A 427 -19.38 -10.69 -11.04
C ALA A 427 -19.08 -9.27 -11.56
N LEU A 428 -18.89 -9.10 -12.88
CA LEU A 428 -18.82 -7.82 -13.57
C LEU A 428 -20.01 -7.68 -14.53
N THR A 429 -20.58 -6.48 -14.58
CA THR A 429 -21.71 -6.11 -15.43
C THR A 429 -21.24 -5.20 -16.57
N TYR A 430 -22.10 -4.99 -17.56
CA TYR A 430 -21.83 -4.05 -18.67
C TYR A 430 -21.49 -2.63 -18.17
N ASN A 431 -22.16 -2.17 -17.11
CA ASN A 431 -21.87 -0.88 -16.51
C ASN A 431 -20.47 -0.81 -15.86
N ASP A 432 -20.01 -1.94 -15.29
CA ASP A 432 -18.65 -2.01 -14.76
C ASP A 432 -17.60 -1.89 -15.86
N LEU A 433 -17.81 -2.56 -17.01
CA LEU A 433 -16.90 -2.45 -18.15
C LEU A 433 -16.81 -1.01 -18.67
N LYS A 434 -17.95 -0.33 -18.78
CA LYS A 434 -18.01 1.08 -19.19
C LYS A 434 -17.30 1.99 -18.19
N ASN A 435 -17.43 1.72 -16.90
CA ASN A 435 -16.73 2.48 -15.86
C ASN A 435 -15.20 2.24 -15.92
N LEU A 436 -14.77 1.00 -16.09
CA LEU A 436 -13.36 0.64 -16.25
C LEU A 436 -12.76 1.30 -17.50
N ASP A 437 -13.45 1.26 -18.64
CA ASP A 437 -13.01 1.91 -19.88
C ASP A 437 -12.78 3.43 -19.65
N ARG A 438 -13.72 4.11 -18.97
CA ARG A 438 -13.59 5.54 -18.63
C ARG A 438 -12.41 5.80 -17.69
N MET A 439 -12.18 4.93 -16.70
CA MET A 439 -11.07 5.08 -15.73
C MET A 439 -9.71 4.99 -16.42
N PHE A 440 -9.56 4.08 -17.39
CA PHE A 440 -8.30 3.84 -18.09
C PHE A 440 -8.15 4.62 -19.40
N ALA A 441 -9.17 5.35 -19.85
CA ALA A 441 -9.16 6.14 -21.10
C ALA A 441 -8.01 7.18 -21.18
N LYS A 442 -7.54 7.67 -20.01
CA LYS A 442 -6.47 8.67 -19.91
C LYS A 442 -5.08 8.08 -19.64
N THR A 443 -4.90 6.75 -19.71
CA THR A 443 -3.63 6.07 -19.43
C THR A 443 -3.08 5.40 -20.71
N PRO A 444 -2.32 6.11 -21.55
CA PRO A 444 -1.97 5.65 -22.90
C PRO A 444 -1.16 4.35 -22.92
N LEU A 445 -0.38 4.06 -21.88
CA LEU A 445 0.46 2.85 -21.80
C LEU A 445 -0.35 1.58 -21.53
N ILE A 446 -1.41 1.68 -20.72
CA ILE A 446 -2.21 0.53 -20.24
C ILE A 446 -3.49 0.39 -21.06
N GLN A 447 -3.97 1.48 -21.65
CA GLN A 447 -5.23 1.54 -22.39
C GLN A 447 -5.39 0.45 -23.46
N PRO A 448 -4.38 0.14 -24.32
CA PRO A 448 -4.54 -0.89 -25.34
C PRO A 448 -4.83 -2.27 -24.75
N LEU A 449 -4.10 -2.61 -23.68
CA LEU A 449 -4.25 -3.88 -22.98
C LEU A 449 -5.62 -3.98 -22.27
N VAL A 450 -6.02 -2.91 -21.60
CA VAL A 450 -7.35 -2.84 -20.95
C VAL A 450 -8.46 -2.93 -22.00
N LYS A 451 -8.36 -2.23 -23.13
CA LYS A 451 -9.35 -2.33 -24.22
C LYS A 451 -9.47 -3.74 -24.79
N LEU A 452 -8.35 -4.45 -24.94
CA LEU A 452 -8.37 -5.84 -25.40
C LEU A 452 -9.13 -6.74 -24.43
N LEU A 453 -8.86 -6.61 -23.12
CA LEU A 453 -9.57 -7.35 -22.07
C LEU A 453 -11.06 -6.99 -22.03
N LEU A 454 -11.39 -5.69 -22.04
CA LEU A 454 -12.78 -5.22 -22.01
C LEU A 454 -13.56 -5.64 -23.25
N ASN A 455 -12.94 -5.67 -24.43
CA ASN A 455 -13.57 -6.16 -25.67
C ASN A 455 -13.89 -7.66 -25.60
N TYR A 456 -12.97 -8.45 -25.02
CA TYR A 456 -13.19 -9.87 -24.78
C TYR A 456 -14.38 -10.10 -23.84
N GLU A 457 -14.39 -9.43 -22.67
CA GLU A 457 -15.48 -9.54 -21.70
C GLU A 457 -16.82 -9.03 -22.26
N ASN A 458 -16.79 -7.94 -23.04
CA ASN A 458 -18.00 -7.40 -23.69
C ASN A 458 -18.60 -8.37 -24.70
N LYS A 459 -17.73 -9.07 -25.46
CA LYS A 459 -18.18 -10.12 -26.39
C LYS A 459 -18.82 -11.29 -25.64
N LEU A 460 -18.22 -11.72 -24.51
CA LEU A 460 -18.77 -12.78 -23.68
C LEU A 460 -20.10 -12.39 -23.03
N LEU A 461 -20.22 -11.20 -22.48
CA LEU A 461 -21.50 -10.71 -21.91
C LEU A 461 -22.60 -10.67 -22.96
N LYS A 462 -22.30 -10.23 -24.19
CA LYS A 462 -23.27 -10.24 -25.30
C LYS A 462 -23.70 -11.63 -25.67
N THR A 463 -22.82 -12.64 -25.62
CA THR A 463 -23.18 -14.04 -25.94
C THR A 463 -23.95 -14.71 -24.81
N LEU A 464 -23.59 -14.51 -23.57
CA LEU A 464 -24.18 -15.13 -22.39
C LEU A 464 -25.55 -14.53 -22.03
N TYR A 465 -25.73 -13.22 -22.24
CA TYR A 465 -26.97 -12.52 -21.87
C TYR A 465 -27.79 -12.02 -23.08
N LYS A 466 -27.61 -12.63 -24.24
CA LYS A 466 -28.41 -12.35 -25.47
C LYS A 466 -29.93 -12.58 -25.34
N GLY A 467 -30.44 -13.00 -24.18
CA GLY A 467 -31.84 -13.31 -23.92
C GLY A 467 -32.52 -12.44 -22.84
N GLY A 468 -31.90 -11.40 -22.31
CA GLY A 468 -32.49 -10.58 -21.24
C GLY A 468 -32.21 -9.12 -21.44
N ASN A 469 -33.19 -8.38 -21.95
CA ASN A 469 -33.29 -6.93 -21.74
C ASN A 469 -33.35 -6.66 -20.24
N THR A 470 -32.31 -6.01 -19.67
CA THR A 470 -32.41 -5.00 -18.60
C THR A 470 -31.05 -4.37 -18.38
#